data_22abda8977f76a7be47ad4ddfde8002b
#
_entry.id   22abda8977f76a7be47ad4ddfde8002b
#
_cell.length_a   1.000
_cell.length_b   1.000
_cell.length_c   1.000
_cell.angle_alpha   90.00
_cell.angle_beta   90.00
_cell.angle_gamma   90.00
#
_symmetry.space_group_name_H-M   'P 1'
#
loop_
_entity.id
_entity.type
_entity.pdbx_description
1 polymer ?
#
loop_
_entity_poly.entity_id
_entity_poly.type
_entity_poly.pdbx_seq_one_letter_code
_entity_poly.pdbx_strand_id
1 'polypeptide(L)'
;MNPSTPNTPSQAAAPDLQTLLEIIRSAAAQVQGQAQTFRIHGSGSHDFYGESLEGELLETRGLQGITQYEPSELVVTVAAGTPLHVLEAALAEHGQCLAFEPPHFQGSSDQASFDQAAPAKQATVGGMVASGLSGPARASVGSVRDFVLGLKFINGRGEHLSFGGQVMKNVAGYDVSRLLAGSWGTLGLITEVSLKVLPMAPAEAFLMCHLPQDKALHMLHQWGGQPLPLNASCWVKDTTQAGAPKILFLRLRGALAAVQAAKLRMSQDVAKLQSELIEQPANSAAQDWALARDQRMPFFTEQADSPGMALWRLSVPQTAPVFNLPLSVSQPFIEWHGAQRWIWAPLSEAATIRQMASAAGGQATVFRRPQKASAALHLNTPVFTPLDPVQQRIQQALKHEFDPAGIFGPRRLNAHF
;
A
#
# COMPACT_ATOMS: atom_id res chain seq x y z
N MET A 1 -56.10 -5.39 6.01
CA MET A 1 -54.91 -6.18 6.20
C MET A 1 -53.74 -5.38 5.64
N ASN A 2 -52.95 -4.78 6.50
CA ASN A 2 -51.75 -4.04 6.10
C ASN A 2 -50.59 -5.03 5.98
N PRO A 3 -49.79 -5.00 4.92
CA PRO A 3 -48.60 -5.82 4.84
C PRO A 3 -47.51 -5.22 5.75
N SER A 4 -47.04 -6.02 6.70
CA SER A 4 -45.93 -5.74 7.57
C SER A 4 -44.64 -5.55 6.74
N THR A 5 -44.02 -4.38 6.85
CA THR A 5 -42.68 -4.06 6.39
C THR A 5 -41.67 -5.01 7.03
N PRO A 6 -40.73 -5.58 6.27
CA PRO A 6 -39.67 -6.41 6.86
C PRO A 6 -38.71 -5.52 7.67
N ASN A 7 -38.55 -5.90 8.94
CA ASN A 7 -37.60 -5.31 9.88
C ASN A 7 -36.17 -5.50 9.31
N THR A 8 -35.55 -4.44 8.82
CA THR A 8 -34.12 -4.41 8.51
C THR A 8 -33.37 -4.55 9.85
N PRO A 9 -32.45 -5.50 10.00
CA PRO A 9 -31.68 -5.63 11.23
C PRO A 9 -30.89 -4.32 11.46
N SER A 10 -31.11 -3.71 12.62
CA SER A 10 -30.35 -2.56 13.11
C SER A 10 -28.87 -2.93 13.06
N GLN A 11 -28.08 -2.26 12.21
CA GLN A 11 -26.63 -2.34 12.27
C GLN A 11 -26.22 -1.85 13.65
N ALA A 12 -25.69 -2.75 14.49
CA ALA A 12 -25.09 -2.39 15.76
C ALA A 12 -24.04 -1.29 15.53
N ALA A 13 -24.03 -0.26 16.36
CA ALA A 13 -23.04 0.80 16.27
C ALA A 13 -21.63 0.19 16.42
N ALA A 14 -20.67 0.67 15.61
CA ALA A 14 -19.29 0.19 15.70
C ALA A 14 -18.73 0.49 17.11
N PRO A 15 -17.96 -0.44 17.72
CA PRO A 15 -17.49 -0.32 19.10
C PRO A 15 -16.59 0.89 19.30
N ASP A 16 -16.69 1.51 20.45
CA ASP A 16 -15.79 2.56 20.91
C ASP A 16 -14.50 1.99 21.51
N LEU A 17 -13.58 2.84 21.92
CA LEU A 17 -12.28 2.45 22.47
C LEU A 17 -12.44 1.59 23.74
N GLN A 18 -13.36 1.91 24.61
CA GLN A 18 -13.55 1.20 25.87
C GLN A 18 -14.08 -0.21 25.63
N THR A 19 -15.05 -0.34 24.75
CA THR A 19 -15.59 -1.64 24.31
C THR A 19 -14.50 -2.53 23.69
N LEU A 20 -13.64 -1.94 22.81
CA LEU A 20 -12.52 -2.67 22.21
C LEU A 20 -11.51 -3.17 23.26
N LEU A 21 -11.19 -2.33 24.26
CA LEU A 21 -10.32 -2.73 25.37
C LEU A 21 -10.91 -3.90 26.17
N GLU A 22 -12.19 -3.89 26.46
CA GLU A 22 -12.87 -4.96 27.19
C GLU A 22 -12.89 -6.28 26.41
N ILE A 23 -13.20 -6.23 25.11
CA ILE A 23 -13.17 -7.41 24.24
C ILE A 23 -11.76 -8.02 24.21
N ILE A 24 -10.73 -7.21 23.98
CA ILE A 24 -9.34 -7.68 23.88
C ILE A 24 -8.84 -8.24 25.23
N ARG A 25 -9.13 -7.57 26.35
CA ARG A 25 -8.78 -8.07 27.69
C ARG A 25 -9.44 -9.39 28.01
N SER A 26 -10.72 -9.54 27.66
CA SER A 26 -11.46 -10.79 27.84
C SER A 26 -10.82 -11.93 27.05
N ALA A 27 -10.44 -11.70 25.80
CA ALA A 27 -9.77 -12.71 24.98
C ALA A 27 -8.36 -13.02 25.48
N ALA A 28 -7.59 -12.02 25.91
CA ALA A 28 -6.25 -12.19 26.46
C ALA A 28 -6.20 -12.99 27.77
N ALA A 29 -7.28 -12.95 28.55
CA ALA A 29 -7.42 -13.70 29.80
C ALA A 29 -7.76 -15.20 29.62
N GLN A 30 -8.09 -15.63 28.39
CA GLN A 30 -8.41 -17.02 28.09
C GLN A 30 -7.15 -17.89 28.07
N VAL A 31 -7.35 -19.22 28.28
CA VAL A 31 -6.23 -20.18 28.27
C VAL A 31 -5.58 -20.18 26.88
N GLN A 32 -4.25 -20.19 26.88
CA GLN A 32 -3.46 -20.22 25.63
C GLN A 32 -3.88 -21.42 24.75
N GLY A 33 -4.12 -21.16 23.47
CA GLY A 33 -4.62 -22.16 22.51
C GLY A 33 -6.15 -22.31 22.44
N GLN A 34 -6.90 -21.70 23.37
CA GLN A 34 -8.37 -21.59 23.35
C GLN A 34 -8.83 -20.13 23.26
N ALA A 35 -7.89 -19.19 23.18
CA ALA A 35 -8.21 -17.78 23.10
C ALA A 35 -8.96 -17.45 21.83
N GLN A 36 -9.99 -16.62 21.94
CA GLN A 36 -10.71 -16.03 20.82
C GLN A 36 -9.71 -15.22 19.97
N THR A 37 -9.67 -15.48 18.67
CA THR A 37 -8.78 -14.76 17.76
C THR A 37 -9.54 -13.74 16.95
N PHE A 38 -8.88 -12.63 16.59
CA PHE A 38 -9.49 -11.52 15.88
C PHE A 38 -8.75 -11.20 14.58
N ARG A 39 -9.51 -10.81 13.57
CA ARG A 39 -9.02 -10.01 12.46
C ARG A 39 -9.51 -8.57 12.62
N ILE A 40 -8.58 -7.65 12.70
CA ILE A 40 -8.88 -6.22 12.80
C ILE A 40 -9.47 -5.75 11.47
N HIS A 41 -10.63 -5.09 11.54
CA HIS A 41 -11.40 -4.70 10.37
C HIS A 41 -11.77 -3.23 10.43
N GLY A 42 -11.25 -2.44 9.47
CA GLY A 42 -11.71 -1.09 9.18
C GLY A 42 -12.79 -1.12 8.11
N SER A 43 -12.39 -1.13 6.85
CA SER A 43 -13.30 -1.23 5.70
C SER A 43 -13.16 -2.53 4.90
N GLY A 44 -12.17 -3.38 5.22
CA GLY A 44 -11.84 -4.58 4.45
C GLY A 44 -11.21 -4.30 3.08
N SER A 45 -10.81 -3.07 2.80
CA SER A 45 -10.21 -2.68 1.51
C SER A 45 -8.90 -3.39 1.19
N HIS A 46 -8.23 -3.97 2.19
CA HIS A 46 -6.97 -4.70 2.06
C HIS A 46 -7.11 -6.21 2.33
N ASP A 47 -8.33 -6.74 2.46
CA ASP A 47 -8.57 -8.16 2.78
C ASP A 47 -8.05 -9.11 1.71
N PHE A 48 -7.98 -8.66 0.47
CA PHE A 48 -7.46 -9.44 -0.66
C PHE A 48 -5.96 -9.80 -0.56
N TYR A 49 -5.19 -9.10 0.27
CA TYR A 49 -3.74 -9.27 0.37
C TYR A 49 -3.33 -9.84 1.73
N GLY A 50 -2.53 -10.88 1.74
CA GLY A 50 -2.06 -11.61 2.93
C GLY A 50 -2.36 -13.10 2.85
N GLU A 51 -1.86 -13.88 3.84
CA GLU A 51 -1.99 -15.35 3.82
C GLU A 51 -3.40 -15.81 4.21
N SER A 52 -3.90 -15.36 5.34
CA SER A 52 -5.16 -15.81 5.93
C SER A 52 -6.03 -14.64 6.42
N LEU A 53 -7.35 -14.84 6.42
CA LEU A 53 -8.36 -13.95 6.99
C LEU A 53 -9.08 -14.63 8.16
N GLU A 54 -8.33 -15.28 9.03
CA GLU A 54 -8.89 -16.00 10.18
C GLU A 54 -9.18 -15.06 11.35
N GLY A 55 -10.04 -15.53 12.26
CA GLY A 55 -10.47 -14.79 13.45
C GLY A 55 -11.79 -14.04 13.26
N GLU A 56 -12.43 -13.72 14.37
CA GLU A 56 -13.65 -12.92 14.40
C GLU A 56 -13.36 -11.47 14.03
N LEU A 57 -14.35 -10.80 13.44
CA LEU A 57 -14.22 -9.40 13.07
C LEU A 57 -14.13 -8.49 14.30
N LEU A 58 -13.02 -7.76 14.42
CA LEU A 58 -12.85 -6.68 15.39
C LEU A 58 -12.97 -5.34 14.66
N GLU A 59 -14.17 -4.78 14.70
CA GLU A 59 -14.53 -3.58 13.95
C GLU A 59 -13.92 -2.32 14.57
N THR A 60 -13.25 -1.48 13.77
CA THR A 60 -12.55 -0.28 14.24
C THR A 60 -13.14 1.03 13.74
N ARG A 61 -14.18 1.01 12.90
CA ARG A 61 -14.79 2.21 12.32
C ARG A 61 -15.47 3.13 13.37
N GLY A 62 -15.66 2.67 14.61
CA GLY A 62 -16.09 3.52 15.71
C GLY A 62 -15.02 4.53 16.17
N LEU A 63 -13.74 4.28 15.88
CA LEU A 63 -12.64 5.16 16.22
C LEU A 63 -12.45 6.21 15.11
N GLN A 64 -13.20 7.32 15.15
CA GLN A 64 -13.21 8.33 14.10
C GLN A 64 -12.84 9.72 14.58
N GLY A 65 -12.36 10.53 13.67
CA GLY A 65 -12.12 11.96 13.82
C GLY A 65 -10.64 12.33 13.78
N ILE A 66 -10.38 13.57 13.39
CA ILE A 66 -9.08 14.22 13.54
C ILE A 66 -9.04 14.73 14.97
N THR A 67 -8.15 14.18 15.81
CA THR A 67 -8.07 14.51 17.23
C THR A 67 -7.19 15.72 17.49
N GLN A 68 -6.21 15.98 16.59
CA GLN A 68 -5.39 17.17 16.60
C GLN A 68 -4.85 17.45 15.20
N TYR A 69 -4.82 18.72 14.81
CA TYR A 69 -4.18 19.14 13.58
C TYR A 69 -3.50 20.49 13.76
N GLU A 70 -2.21 20.52 13.50
CA GLU A 70 -1.38 21.73 13.57
C GLU A 70 -0.73 21.95 12.19
N PRO A 71 -1.40 22.70 11.30
CA PRO A 71 -0.91 22.91 9.93
C PRO A 71 0.46 23.57 9.86
N SER A 72 0.78 24.48 10.78
CA SER A 72 2.08 25.17 10.82
C SER A 72 3.24 24.21 11.15
N GLU A 73 2.98 23.18 11.94
CA GLU A 73 3.95 22.15 12.33
C GLU A 73 3.97 20.94 11.36
N LEU A 74 3.09 20.94 10.37
CA LEU A 74 2.94 19.84 9.40
C LEU A 74 2.65 18.49 10.08
N VAL A 75 1.80 18.49 11.11
CA VAL A 75 1.44 17.29 11.88
C VAL A 75 -0.07 17.20 12.05
N VAL A 76 -0.62 16.02 11.81
CA VAL A 76 -1.99 15.68 12.09
C VAL A 76 -2.06 14.41 12.94
N THR A 77 -2.94 14.39 13.95
CA THR A 77 -3.26 13.20 14.74
C THR A 77 -4.71 12.82 14.49
N VAL A 78 -4.93 11.54 14.15
CA VAL A 78 -6.20 11.07 13.65
C VAL A 78 -6.52 9.67 14.17
N ALA A 79 -7.77 9.42 14.53
CA ALA A 79 -8.26 8.12 14.98
C ALA A 79 -8.25 7.10 13.83
N ALA A 80 -7.90 5.86 14.13
CA ALA A 80 -7.57 4.82 13.14
C ALA A 80 -8.74 4.43 12.22
N GLY A 81 -9.98 4.50 12.69
CA GLY A 81 -11.18 4.19 11.90
C GLY A 81 -11.66 5.32 10.99
N THR A 82 -11.00 6.48 11.00
CA THR A 82 -11.33 7.62 10.15
C THR A 82 -11.14 7.25 8.68
N PRO A 83 -12.12 7.51 7.81
CA PRO A 83 -11.97 7.30 6.37
C PRO A 83 -10.83 8.16 5.80
N LEU A 84 -9.99 7.56 4.95
CA LEU A 84 -8.80 8.21 4.42
C LEU A 84 -9.12 9.49 3.63
N HIS A 85 -10.20 9.49 2.85
CA HIS A 85 -10.63 10.68 2.08
C HIS A 85 -11.03 11.86 2.98
N VAL A 86 -11.54 11.59 4.20
CA VAL A 86 -11.88 12.65 5.18
C VAL A 86 -10.61 13.34 5.67
N LEU A 87 -9.58 12.56 5.97
CA LEU A 87 -8.27 13.11 6.31
C LEU A 87 -7.67 13.91 5.15
N GLU A 88 -7.67 13.36 3.93
CA GLU A 88 -7.11 14.03 2.75
C GLU A 88 -7.84 15.32 2.42
N ALA A 89 -9.17 15.36 2.56
CA ALA A 89 -9.95 16.57 2.37
C ALA A 89 -9.56 17.66 3.37
N ALA A 90 -9.45 17.32 4.65
CA ALA A 90 -9.02 18.27 5.69
C ALA A 90 -7.59 18.80 5.46
N LEU A 91 -6.68 17.95 4.97
CA LEU A 91 -5.32 18.38 4.61
C LEU A 91 -5.32 19.33 3.41
N ALA A 92 -6.14 19.03 2.39
CA ALA A 92 -6.24 19.84 1.17
C ALA A 92 -6.74 21.26 1.45
N GLU A 93 -7.64 21.46 2.42
CA GLU A 93 -8.10 22.80 2.88
C GLU A 93 -6.94 23.69 3.33
N HIS A 94 -5.84 23.09 3.80
CA HIS A 94 -4.63 23.79 4.22
C HIS A 94 -3.48 23.69 3.20
N GLY A 95 -3.76 23.25 1.96
CA GLY A 95 -2.75 23.07 0.91
C GLY A 95 -1.71 22.01 1.25
N GLN A 96 -2.09 20.98 2.03
CA GLN A 96 -1.23 19.89 2.46
C GLN A 96 -1.71 18.54 1.93
N CYS A 97 -0.84 17.54 1.98
CA CYS A 97 -1.14 16.20 1.47
C CYS A 97 -0.35 15.10 2.20
N LEU A 98 -0.82 13.86 2.02
CA LEU A 98 -0.07 12.63 2.32
C LEU A 98 0.86 12.34 1.13
N ALA A 99 2.11 12.80 1.20
CA ALA A 99 3.04 12.77 0.07
C ALA A 99 3.38 11.36 -0.43
N PHE A 100 3.25 10.33 0.42
CA PHE A 100 3.46 8.93 0.06
C PHE A 100 2.30 8.31 -0.75
N GLU A 101 1.22 9.06 -0.99
CA GLU A 101 0.10 8.72 -1.85
C GLU A 101 -0.49 7.31 -1.56
N PRO A 102 -1.14 7.11 -0.42
CA PRO A 102 -1.68 5.79 -0.07
C PRO A 102 -2.72 5.34 -1.10
N PRO A 103 -2.75 4.04 -1.48
CA PRO A 103 -3.77 3.52 -2.38
C PRO A 103 -5.18 3.57 -1.76
N HIS A 104 -6.19 3.90 -2.57
CA HIS A 104 -7.61 3.91 -2.20
C HIS A 104 -8.30 2.66 -2.73
N PHE A 105 -7.95 1.50 -2.18
CA PHE A 105 -8.64 0.28 -2.56
C PHE A 105 -10.07 0.28 -2.04
N GLN A 106 -11.00 -0.18 -2.88
CA GLN A 106 -12.37 -0.44 -2.48
C GLN A 106 -12.48 -1.84 -1.87
N GLY A 107 -13.26 -2.00 -0.81
CA GLY A 107 -13.42 -3.29 -0.15
C GLY A 107 -14.18 -4.31 -1.00
N SER A 108 -13.82 -5.58 -0.81
CA SER A 108 -14.15 -6.73 -1.66
C SER A 108 -15.57 -7.29 -1.54
N SER A 109 -16.63 -6.51 -1.35
CA SER A 109 -17.95 -7.15 -1.35
C SER A 109 -18.54 -7.41 -2.72
N ASP A 110 -18.00 -6.82 -3.78
CA ASP A 110 -18.39 -7.11 -5.16
C ASP A 110 -17.31 -6.68 -6.14
N GLN A 111 -16.47 -7.60 -6.55
CA GLN A 111 -15.60 -7.40 -7.72
C GLN A 111 -16.40 -7.25 -9.03
N ALA A 112 -17.73 -7.29 -8.98
CA ALA A 112 -18.59 -7.26 -10.14
C ALA A 112 -19.29 -5.92 -10.42
N SER A 113 -19.23 -4.94 -9.49
CA SER A 113 -19.83 -3.62 -9.75
C SER A 113 -18.79 -2.52 -9.55
N PHE A 114 -18.24 -2.02 -10.64
CA PHE A 114 -17.57 -0.72 -10.72
C PHE A 114 -18.58 0.44 -10.54
N ASP A 115 -19.61 0.24 -9.72
CA ASP A 115 -20.61 1.26 -9.48
C ASP A 115 -20.01 2.35 -8.57
N GLN A 116 -19.79 3.50 -9.16
CA GLN A 116 -19.24 4.70 -8.49
C GLN A 116 -20.14 5.24 -7.40
N ALA A 117 -21.32 4.67 -7.20
CA ALA A 117 -22.38 5.18 -6.32
C ALA A 117 -22.44 4.52 -4.93
N ALA A 118 -21.66 3.50 -4.62
CA ALA A 118 -21.72 2.86 -3.31
C ALA A 118 -20.78 3.54 -2.29
N PRO A 119 -21.29 4.22 -1.25
CA PRO A 119 -20.46 4.90 -0.24
C PRO A 119 -19.69 3.96 0.70
N ALA A 120 -19.58 2.68 0.40
CA ALA A 120 -19.53 1.68 1.47
C ALA A 120 -18.18 1.04 1.72
N LYS A 121 -17.05 1.29 1.27
CA LYS A 121 -15.81 0.62 1.74
C LYS A 121 -14.54 1.41 1.41
N GLN A 122 -14.48 2.60 1.98
CA GLN A 122 -13.31 3.45 1.81
C GLN A 122 -12.22 3.06 2.80
N ALA A 123 -10.96 3.03 2.35
CA ALA A 123 -9.81 2.76 3.20
C ALA A 123 -9.82 3.66 4.45
N THR A 124 -9.41 3.11 5.60
CA THR A 124 -9.27 3.84 6.86
C THR A 124 -7.81 4.18 7.12
N VAL A 125 -7.57 5.20 7.94
CA VAL A 125 -6.21 5.63 8.32
C VAL A 125 -5.45 4.50 9.02
N GLY A 126 -6.08 3.77 9.94
CA GLY A 126 -5.46 2.61 10.58
C GLY A 126 -5.11 1.49 9.60
N GLY A 127 -6.00 1.21 8.64
CA GLY A 127 -5.75 0.23 7.57
C GLY A 127 -4.61 0.64 6.63
N MET A 128 -4.51 1.93 6.30
CA MET A 128 -3.41 2.51 5.54
C MET A 128 -2.06 2.29 6.24
N VAL A 129 -1.98 2.62 7.53
CA VAL A 129 -0.75 2.43 8.31
C VAL A 129 -0.44 0.95 8.49
N ALA A 130 -1.43 0.14 8.89
CA ALA A 130 -1.25 -1.29 9.11
C ALA A 130 -0.80 -2.04 7.86
N SER A 131 -1.28 -1.65 6.66
CA SER A 131 -0.82 -2.24 5.38
C SER A 131 0.55 -1.74 4.95
N GLY A 132 0.92 -0.51 5.30
CA GLY A 132 2.18 0.11 4.90
C GLY A 132 2.33 0.33 3.40
N LEU A 133 1.25 0.22 2.63
CA LEU A 133 1.27 0.40 1.19
C LEU A 133 1.37 1.88 0.82
N SER A 134 2.15 2.17 -0.20
CA SER A 134 2.42 3.53 -0.68
C SER A 134 2.30 3.57 -2.20
N GLY A 135 1.91 4.72 -2.73
CA GLY A 135 1.68 4.94 -4.15
C GLY A 135 2.93 5.32 -4.95
N PRO A 136 2.73 5.91 -6.14
CA PRO A 136 3.79 6.15 -7.12
C PRO A 136 4.95 7.02 -6.62
N ALA A 137 4.69 7.98 -5.73
CA ALA A 137 5.72 8.89 -5.21
C ALA A 137 6.71 8.27 -4.22
N ARG A 138 6.45 7.05 -3.73
CA ARG A 138 7.22 6.43 -2.63
C ARG A 138 8.75 6.47 -2.84
N ALA A 139 9.21 6.23 -4.05
CA ALA A 139 10.66 6.19 -4.34
C ALA A 139 11.36 7.54 -4.11
N SER A 140 10.60 8.64 -4.20
CA SER A 140 11.12 10.01 -4.06
C SER A 140 10.88 10.62 -2.68
N VAL A 141 9.74 10.26 -2.03
CA VAL A 141 9.34 10.91 -0.77
C VAL A 141 9.44 10.02 0.46
N GLY A 142 9.58 8.71 0.29
CA GLY A 142 9.51 7.72 1.37
C GLY A 142 8.17 6.99 1.43
N SER A 143 8.05 6.04 2.35
CA SER A 143 6.89 5.18 2.57
C SER A 143 6.02 5.68 3.73
N VAL A 144 4.85 5.10 3.92
CA VAL A 144 3.96 5.39 5.08
C VAL A 144 4.73 5.45 6.39
N ARG A 145 5.59 4.46 6.65
CA ARG A 145 6.36 4.38 7.91
C ARG A 145 7.28 5.58 8.16
N ASP A 146 7.72 6.25 7.09
CA ASP A 146 8.61 7.41 7.19
C ASP A 146 7.85 8.68 7.58
N PHE A 147 6.52 8.64 7.51
CA PHE A 147 5.61 9.72 7.90
C PHE A 147 4.89 9.47 9.23
N VAL A 148 4.98 8.27 9.81
CA VAL A 148 4.44 8.00 11.15
C VAL A 148 5.39 8.58 12.20
N LEU A 149 4.89 9.55 12.96
CA LEU A 149 5.60 10.20 14.07
C LEU A 149 5.31 9.54 15.41
N GLY A 150 4.08 9.08 15.60
CA GLY A 150 3.62 8.39 16.79
C GLY A 150 2.34 7.65 16.55
N LEU A 151 1.99 6.73 17.46
CA LEU A 151 0.70 6.06 17.43
C LEU A 151 0.30 5.56 18.82
N LYS A 152 -1.01 5.36 18.98
CA LYS A 152 -1.59 4.60 20.09
C LYS A 152 -2.15 3.29 19.56
N PHE A 153 -2.01 2.23 20.33
CA PHE A 153 -2.55 0.92 19.95
C PHE A 153 -2.85 0.07 21.19
N ILE A 154 -3.72 -0.92 21.01
CA ILE A 154 -4.01 -1.93 22.03
C ILE A 154 -3.22 -3.18 21.67
N ASN A 155 -2.35 -3.65 22.59
CA ASN A 155 -1.59 -4.89 22.40
C ASN A 155 -2.41 -6.15 22.77
N GLY A 156 -1.84 -7.34 22.59
CA GLY A 156 -2.47 -8.61 22.92
C GLY A 156 -2.64 -8.90 24.43
N ARG A 157 -2.18 -7.99 25.31
CA ARG A 157 -2.46 -8.01 26.75
C ARG A 157 -3.65 -7.10 27.13
N GLY A 158 -4.25 -6.41 26.16
CA GLY A 158 -5.30 -5.41 26.41
C GLY A 158 -4.79 -4.12 27.05
N GLU A 159 -3.51 -3.82 26.87
CA GLU A 159 -2.89 -2.56 27.30
C GLU A 159 -2.98 -1.52 26.18
N HIS A 160 -3.47 -0.32 26.48
CA HIS A 160 -3.50 0.80 25.56
C HIS A 160 -2.21 1.61 25.68
N LEU A 161 -1.33 1.43 24.73
CA LEU A 161 0.03 1.95 24.74
C LEU A 161 0.18 3.12 23.75
N SER A 162 1.08 4.07 24.08
CA SER A 162 1.42 5.21 23.23
C SER A 162 2.93 5.22 22.98
N PHE A 163 3.33 5.32 21.71
CA PHE A 163 4.72 5.40 21.30
C PHE A 163 4.94 6.56 20.33
N GLY A 164 6.13 7.15 20.38
CA GLY A 164 6.44 8.34 19.62
C GLY A 164 5.68 9.56 20.14
N GLY A 165 5.47 10.55 19.29
CA GLY A 165 4.81 11.80 19.64
C GLY A 165 4.42 12.59 18.39
N GLN A 166 4.32 13.91 18.56
CA GLN A 166 4.03 14.86 17.49
C GLN A 166 5.30 15.60 17.02
N VAL A 167 6.46 15.24 17.57
CA VAL A 167 7.73 15.89 17.24
C VAL A 167 8.45 15.10 16.15
N MET A 168 9.08 15.83 15.22
CA MET A 168 9.78 15.22 14.08
C MET A 168 11.01 14.40 14.47
N LYS A 169 11.54 14.59 15.68
CA LYS A 169 12.71 13.86 16.18
C LYS A 169 12.39 13.19 17.51
N ASN A 170 12.16 11.89 17.46
CA ASN A 170 12.14 11.07 18.68
C ASN A 170 13.59 10.89 19.18
N VAL A 171 13.88 11.35 20.39
CA VAL A 171 15.23 11.31 20.98
C VAL A 171 15.36 10.27 22.09
N ALA A 172 14.27 9.62 22.48
CA ALA A 172 14.26 8.62 23.55
C ALA A 172 13.32 7.46 23.25
N GLY A 173 13.74 6.25 23.57
CA GLY A 173 12.94 5.02 23.43
C GLY A 173 13.03 4.35 22.07
N TYR A 174 12.39 3.19 21.99
CA TYR A 174 12.30 2.39 20.77
C TYR A 174 11.27 2.97 19.79
N ASP A 175 11.55 2.87 18.50
CA ASP A 175 10.64 3.32 17.44
C ASP A 175 9.58 2.26 17.13
N VAL A 176 8.71 2.01 18.10
CA VAL A 176 7.58 1.06 17.96
C VAL A 176 6.55 1.59 16.97
N SER A 177 6.41 2.91 16.84
CA SER A 177 5.45 3.53 15.92
C SER A 177 5.67 3.06 14.49
N ARG A 178 6.92 3.05 14.04
CA ARG A 178 7.27 2.58 12.69
C ARG A 178 7.25 1.07 12.53
N LEU A 179 7.35 0.32 13.63
CA LEU A 179 7.19 -1.14 13.61
C LEU A 179 5.75 -1.54 13.27
N LEU A 180 4.76 -0.80 13.78
CA LEU A 180 3.33 -1.07 13.52
C LEU A 180 2.95 -0.76 12.06
N ALA A 181 3.68 0.12 11.36
CA ALA A 181 3.47 0.38 9.94
C ALA A 181 3.89 -0.83 9.10
N GLY A 182 2.92 -1.47 8.45
CA GLY A 182 3.10 -2.71 7.69
C GLY A 182 2.98 -3.99 8.54
N SER A 183 2.50 -3.90 9.78
CA SER A 183 2.27 -5.06 10.66
C SER A 183 1.01 -5.86 10.32
N TRP A 184 0.13 -5.36 9.48
CA TRP A 184 -1.16 -5.99 9.12
C TRP A 184 -2.07 -6.31 10.30
N GLY A 185 -1.91 -5.54 11.40
CA GLY A 185 -2.67 -5.76 12.62
C GLY A 185 -2.27 -7.00 13.42
N THR A 186 -1.16 -7.66 13.09
CA THR A 186 -0.70 -8.88 13.79
C THR A 186 -0.06 -8.61 15.14
N LEU A 187 0.36 -7.37 15.40
CA LEU A 187 1.01 -6.98 16.66
C LEU A 187 0.08 -6.21 17.60
N GLY A 188 -1.10 -5.84 17.14
CA GLY A 188 -2.08 -5.10 17.93
C GLY A 188 -3.00 -4.23 17.08
N LEU A 189 -4.01 -3.66 17.73
CA LEU A 189 -5.02 -2.80 17.14
C LEU A 189 -4.60 -1.33 17.25
N ILE A 190 -4.25 -0.69 16.13
CA ILE A 190 -3.96 0.75 16.07
C ILE A 190 -5.25 1.53 16.36
N THR A 191 -5.20 2.48 17.30
CA THR A 191 -6.35 3.29 17.70
C THR A 191 -6.23 4.75 17.23
N GLU A 192 -5.02 5.29 17.18
CA GLU A 192 -4.75 6.67 16.78
C GLU A 192 -3.35 6.76 16.15
N VAL A 193 -3.16 7.66 15.20
CA VAL A 193 -1.88 7.85 14.51
C VAL A 193 -1.57 9.33 14.38
N SER A 194 -0.32 9.73 14.70
CA SER A 194 0.23 11.05 14.39
C SER A 194 1.08 10.93 13.13
N LEU A 195 0.73 11.71 12.12
CA LEU A 195 1.35 11.69 10.80
C LEU A 195 2.01 13.04 10.49
N LYS A 196 3.22 12.97 9.94
CA LYS A 196 3.80 14.09 9.22
C LYS A 196 3.05 14.27 7.89
N VAL A 197 2.76 15.51 7.54
CA VAL A 197 2.21 15.89 6.24
C VAL A 197 3.17 16.82 5.50
N LEU A 198 2.98 17.00 4.21
CA LEU A 198 3.78 17.94 3.42
C LEU A 198 2.88 18.95 2.72
N PRO A 199 3.38 20.19 2.47
CA PRO A 199 2.72 21.11 1.58
C PRO A 199 2.58 20.51 0.17
N MET A 200 1.49 20.83 -0.51
CA MET A 200 1.34 20.53 -1.94
C MET A 200 2.45 21.22 -2.73
N ALA A 201 2.99 20.53 -3.73
CA ALA A 201 4.02 21.12 -4.58
C ALA A 201 3.47 22.31 -5.38
N PRO A 202 4.20 23.44 -5.45
CA PRO A 202 3.73 24.62 -6.16
C PRO A 202 3.69 24.46 -7.70
N ALA A 203 4.40 23.48 -8.24
CA ALA A 203 4.37 23.15 -9.67
C ALA A 203 4.45 21.63 -9.88
N GLU A 204 3.75 21.19 -10.91
CA GLU A 204 3.73 19.81 -11.37
C GLU A 204 3.82 19.77 -12.92
N ALA A 205 4.49 18.75 -13.45
CA ALA A 205 4.49 18.46 -14.88
C ALA A 205 4.41 16.95 -15.11
N PHE A 206 3.67 16.57 -16.13
CA PHE A 206 3.48 15.20 -16.57
C PHE A 206 4.11 15.02 -17.94
N LEU A 207 5.02 14.08 -18.06
CA LEU A 207 5.82 13.88 -19.26
C LEU A 207 5.74 12.41 -19.68
N MET A 208 5.90 12.15 -20.96
CA MET A 208 6.06 10.80 -21.47
C MET A 208 7.09 10.76 -22.61
N CYS A 209 7.69 9.57 -22.79
CA CYS A 209 8.51 9.29 -23.97
C CYS A 209 8.44 7.81 -24.34
N HIS A 210 8.65 7.54 -25.64
CA HIS A 210 8.67 6.16 -26.15
C HIS A 210 10.06 5.56 -25.99
N LEU A 211 10.24 4.66 -25.02
CA LEU A 211 11.54 4.01 -24.76
C LEU A 211 11.37 2.51 -24.51
N PRO A 212 12.26 1.68 -25.07
CA PRO A 212 12.43 0.29 -24.64
C PRO A 212 12.74 0.22 -23.14
N GLN A 213 12.40 -0.89 -22.48
CA GLN A 213 12.55 -1.06 -21.03
C GLN A 213 13.96 -0.82 -20.53
N ASP A 214 14.97 -1.36 -21.23
CA ASP A 214 16.38 -1.20 -20.88
C ASP A 214 16.83 0.27 -20.90
N LYS A 215 16.41 1.03 -21.93
CA LYS A 215 16.68 2.46 -22.05
C LYS A 215 15.95 3.28 -20.99
N ALA A 216 14.69 2.94 -20.72
CA ALA A 216 13.90 3.59 -19.68
C ALA A 216 14.52 3.42 -18.29
N LEU A 217 14.90 2.18 -17.91
CA LEU A 217 15.57 1.90 -16.64
C LEU A 217 16.94 2.60 -16.54
N HIS A 218 17.71 2.62 -17.63
CA HIS A 218 18.99 3.34 -17.66
C HIS A 218 18.78 4.84 -17.41
N MET A 219 17.81 5.46 -18.06
CA MET A 219 17.50 6.89 -17.88
C MET A 219 17.03 7.19 -16.47
N LEU A 220 16.13 6.36 -15.89
CA LEU A 220 15.66 6.51 -14.52
C LEU A 220 16.82 6.42 -13.51
N HIS A 221 17.75 5.50 -13.73
CA HIS A 221 18.96 5.37 -12.90
C HIS A 221 19.87 6.59 -13.01
N GLN A 222 20.09 7.09 -14.23
CA GLN A 222 20.89 8.29 -14.48
C GLN A 222 20.27 9.53 -13.83
N TRP A 223 18.96 9.72 -13.94
CA TRP A 223 18.25 10.85 -13.36
C TRP A 223 18.14 10.75 -11.84
N GLY A 224 18.05 9.53 -11.27
CA GLY A 224 18.06 9.32 -9.82
C GLY A 224 19.34 9.78 -9.13
N GLY A 225 20.46 9.89 -9.84
CA GLY A 225 21.71 10.45 -9.37
C GLY A 225 21.83 11.98 -9.52
N GLN A 226 20.79 12.66 -9.99
CA GLN A 226 20.77 14.10 -10.25
C GLN A 226 19.72 14.80 -9.37
N PRO A 227 19.91 16.09 -9.05
CA PRO A 227 18.95 16.86 -8.24
C PRO A 227 17.73 17.30 -9.06
N LEU A 228 17.04 16.34 -9.68
CA LEU A 228 15.82 16.58 -10.44
C LEU A 228 14.58 16.41 -9.53
N PRO A 229 13.53 17.20 -9.70
CA PRO A 229 12.29 17.06 -8.96
C PRO A 229 11.43 15.92 -9.50
N LEU A 230 12.06 14.77 -9.80
CA LEU A 230 11.41 13.55 -10.27
C LEU A 230 10.65 12.90 -9.14
N ASN A 231 9.34 13.05 -9.16
CA ASN A 231 8.46 12.60 -8.09
C ASN A 231 7.98 11.16 -8.27
N ALA A 232 7.61 10.78 -9.50
CA ALA A 232 7.15 9.43 -9.82
C ALA A 232 7.52 9.05 -11.25
N SER A 233 7.60 7.75 -11.50
CA SER A 233 7.81 7.19 -12.84
C SER A 233 7.02 5.90 -13.01
N CYS A 234 6.57 5.64 -14.24
CA CYS A 234 5.92 4.41 -14.64
C CYS A 234 6.38 4.01 -16.03
N TRP A 235 6.86 2.79 -16.23
CA TRP A 235 7.11 2.23 -17.54
C TRP A 235 6.14 1.07 -17.81
N VAL A 236 5.55 1.06 -19.00
CA VAL A 236 4.60 0.03 -19.41
C VAL A 236 4.62 -0.19 -20.92
N LYS A 237 4.24 -1.40 -21.33
CA LYS A 237 3.79 -1.66 -22.70
C LYS A 237 2.30 -1.36 -22.75
N ASP A 238 1.92 -0.25 -23.40
CA ASP A 238 0.54 0.21 -23.44
C ASP A 238 -0.28 -0.60 -24.46
N THR A 239 -1.06 -1.55 -23.96
CA THR A 239 -1.92 -2.42 -24.76
C THR A 239 -3.21 -1.74 -25.22
N THR A 240 -3.52 -0.56 -24.71
CA THR A 240 -4.72 0.20 -25.09
C THR A 240 -4.54 0.92 -26.43
N GLN A 241 -3.30 1.08 -26.89
CA GLN A 241 -2.94 1.72 -28.14
C GLN A 241 -2.55 0.71 -29.22
N ALA A 242 -2.85 1.04 -30.49
CA ALA A 242 -2.42 0.25 -31.64
C ALA A 242 -0.88 0.14 -31.68
N GLY A 243 -0.36 -1.08 -31.91
CA GLY A 243 1.07 -1.34 -31.89
C GLY A 243 1.66 -1.54 -30.47
N ALA A 244 0.88 -1.37 -29.45
CA ALA A 244 1.26 -1.55 -28.03
C ALA A 244 2.63 -0.90 -27.74
N PRO A 245 2.74 0.43 -27.82
CA PRO A 245 3.98 1.17 -27.62
C PRO A 245 4.54 0.96 -26.23
N LYS A 246 5.85 1.04 -26.10
CA LYS A 246 6.58 1.01 -24.82
C LYS A 246 6.80 2.45 -24.36
N ILE A 247 6.19 2.83 -23.25
CA ILE A 247 6.12 4.21 -22.79
C ILE A 247 6.69 4.34 -21.39
N LEU A 248 7.54 5.34 -21.20
CA LEU A 248 7.96 5.82 -19.89
C LEU A 248 7.18 7.10 -19.56
N PHE A 249 6.36 7.04 -18.53
CA PHE A 249 5.66 8.17 -17.93
C PHE A 249 6.44 8.70 -16.74
N LEU A 250 6.49 10.03 -16.62
CA LEU A 250 7.26 10.74 -15.60
C LEU A 250 6.39 11.84 -15.00
N ARG A 251 6.49 12.01 -13.69
CA ARG A 251 5.86 13.12 -12.99
C ARG A 251 6.92 13.91 -12.23
N LEU A 252 6.98 15.21 -12.49
CA LEU A 252 7.83 16.16 -11.79
C LEU A 252 6.98 16.95 -10.81
N ARG A 253 7.45 17.15 -9.57
CA ARG A 253 6.81 17.98 -8.55
C ARG A 253 7.85 18.79 -7.79
N GLY A 254 7.66 20.09 -7.67
CA GLY A 254 8.58 20.94 -6.92
C GLY A 254 8.40 22.42 -7.22
N ALA A 255 9.44 23.23 -6.96
CA ALA A 255 9.46 24.63 -7.34
C ALA A 255 9.35 24.79 -8.86
N LEU A 256 8.62 25.82 -9.32
CA LEU A 256 8.37 26.08 -10.75
C LEU A 256 9.66 26.08 -11.57
N ALA A 257 10.67 26.82 -11.12
CA ALA A 257 11.97 26.93 -11.82
C ALA A 257 12.68 25.55 -11.90
N ALA A 258 12.60 24.73 -10.85
CA ALA A 258 13.18 23.39 -10.85
C ALA A 258 12.47 22.45 -11.83
N VAL A 259 11.13 22.50 -11.88
CA VAL A 259 10.34 21.70 -12.83
C VAL A 259 10.66 22.11 -14.27
N GLN A 260 10.74 23.40 -14.58
CA GLN A 260 11.08 23.90 -15.91
C GLN A 260 12.50 23.49 -16.33
N ALA A 261 13.49 23.66 -15.46
CA ALA A 261 14.88 23.26 -15.73
C ALA A 261 14.99 21.74 -15.95
N ALA A 262 14.26 20.94 -15.16
CA ALA A 262 14.23 19.49 -15.32
C ALA A 262 13.62 19.07 -16.67
N LYS A 263 12.52 19.68 -17.08
CA LYS A 263 11.91 19.42 -18.41
C LYS A 263 12.92 19.63 -19.54
N LEU A 264 13.64 20.76 -19.52
CA LEU A 264 14.64 21.06 -20.54
C LEU A 264 15.78 20.04 -20.53
N ARG A 265 16.32 19.73 -19.34
CA ARG A 265 17.40 18.74 -19.17
C ARG A 265 16.98 17.36 -19.63
N MET A 266 15.83 16.86 -19.19
CA MET A 266 15.33 15.53 -19.54
C MET A 266 15.00 15.42 -21.02
N SER A 267 14.49 16.50 -21.66
CA SER A 267 14.28 16.54 -23.11
C SER A 267 15.59 16.36 -23.88
N GLN A 268 16.67 17.03 -23.46
CA GLN A 268 17.99 16.89 -24.09
C GLN A 268 18.54 15.45 -23.92
N ASP A 269 18.31 14.82 -22.79
CA ASP A 269 18.77 13.45 -22.53
C ASP A 269 17.99 12.42 -23.36
N VAL A 270 16.67 12.57 -23.46
CA VAL A 270 15.78 11.70 -24.26
C VAL A 270 16.07 11.84 -25.77
N ALA A 271 16.37 13.06 -26.24
CA ALA A 271 16.74 13.30 -27.64
C ALA A 271 17.99 12.53 -28.09
N LYS A 272 18.96 12.31 -27.18
CA LYS A 272 20.15 11.47 -27.46
C LYS A 272 19.80 10.01 -27.76
N LEU A 273 18.62 9.56 -27.31
CA LEU A 273 18.08 8.22 -27.56
C LEU A 273 17.14 8.17 -28.77
N GLN A 274 17.12 9.22 -29.60
CA GLN A 274 16.24 9.34 -30.77
C GLN A 274 14.74 9.24 -30.40
N SER A 275 14.36 9.74 -29.22
CA SER A 275 12.99 9.84 -28.75
C SER A 275 12.67 11.28 -28.36
N GLU A 276 11.40 11.59 -28.21
CA GLU A 276 10.90 12.90 -27.82
C GLU A 276 10.26 12.84 -26.43
N LEU A 277 10.51 13.86 -25.61
CA LEU A 277 9.83 14.04 -24.33
C LEU A 277 8.59 14.91 -24.54
N ILE A 278 7.42 14.31 -24.37
CA ILE A 278 6.13 14.91 -24.65
C ILE A 278 5.46 15.29 -23.33
N GLU A 279 5.00 16.52 -23.22
CA GLU A 279 4.21 16.97 -22.07
C GLU A 279 2.75 16.52 -22.22
N GLN A 280 2.20 15.95 -21.17
CA GLN A 280 0.82 15.47 -21.12
C GLN A 280 -0.12 16.56 -20.56
N PRO A 281 -1.38 16.62 -21.01
CA PRO A 281 -2.38 17.50 -20.41
C PRO A 281 -2.57 17.18 -18.91
N ALA A 282 -2.46 18.20 -18.07
CA ALA A 282 -2.40 18.02 -16.61
C ALA A 282 -3.60 17.26 -16.03
N ASN A 283 -4.83 17.58 -16.48
CA ASN A 283 -6.04 16.97 -15.93
C ASN A 283 -6.14 15.46 -16.21
N SER A 284 -5.90 15.04 -17.46
CA SER A 284 -5.95 13.62 -17.83
C SER A 284 -4.80 12.84 -17.19
N ALA A 285 -3.59 13.38 -17.20
CA ALA A 285 -2.43 12.74 -16.59
C ALA A 285 -2.57 12.59 -15.07
N ALA A 286 -3.12 13.57 -14.37
CA ALA A 286 -3.41 13.47 -12.94
C ALA A 286 -4.40 12.33 -12.63
N GLN A 287 -5.42 12.14 -13.48
CA GLN A 287 -6.36 11.01 -13.37
C GLN A 287 -5.66 9.68 -13.60
N ASP A 288 -4.79 9.57 -14.60
CA ASP A 288 -4.01 8.36 -14.87
C ASP A 288 -3.09 7.99 -13.68
N TRP A 289 -2.43 8.98 -13.07
CA TRP A 289 -1.63 8.74 -11.87
C TRP A 289 -2.47 8.32 -10.66
N ALA A 290 -3.71 8.80 -10.53
CA ALA A 290 -4.65 8.33 -9.51
C ALA A 290 -5.08 6.88 -9.79
N LEU A 291 -5.36 6.52 -11.05
CA LEU A 291 -5.65 5.13 -11.44
C LEU A 291 -4.45 4.21 -11.21
N ALA A 292 -3.22 4.65 -11.47
CA ALA A 292 -2.00 3.89 -11.17
C ALA A 292 -1.84 3.68 -9.66
N ARG A 293 -2.03 4.72 -8.84
CA ARG A 293 -2.02 4.64 -7.36
C ARG A 293 -3.00 3.59 -6.85
N ASP A 294 -4.20 3.57 -7.39
CA ASP A 294 -5.31 2.71 -6.95
C ASP A 294 -5.33 1.35 -7.68
N GLN A 295 -4.33 1.06 -8.52
CA GLN A 295 -4.22 -0.15 -9.33
C GLN A 295 -5.46 -0.42 -10.22
N ARG A 296 -5.96 0.64 -10.83
CA ARG A 296 -7.12 0.64 -11.74
C ARG A 296 -6.74 0.91 -13.20
N MET A 297 -5.45 1.02 -13.53
CA MET A 297 -4.97 1.06 -14.90
C MET A 297 -5.30 -0.24 -15.63
N PRO A 298 -5.45 -0.25 -16.97
CA PRO A 298 -5.76 -1.44 -17.77
C PRO A 298 -4.85 -2.64 -17.46
N PHE A 299 -3.56 -2.42 -17.23
CA PHE A 299 -2.63 -3.47 -16.80
C PHE A 299 -3.13 -4.27 -15.59
N PHE A 300 -3.77 -3.62 -14.60
CA PHE A 300 -4.24 -4.25 -13.37
C PHE A 300 -5.64 -4.88 -13.50
N THR A 301 -6.43 -4.46 -14.48
CA THR A 301 -7.84 -4.85 -14.63
C THR A 301 -8.07 -5.87 -15.75
N GLU A 302 -7.39 -5.75 -16.87
CA GLU A 302 -7.62 -6.63 -18.04
C GLU A 302 -7.25 -8.09 -17.80
N GLN A 303 -6.29 -8.39 -16.96
CA GLN A 303 -5.86 -9.76 -16.64
C GLN A 303 -6.37 -10.26 -15.28
N ALA A 304 -7.12 -9.42 -14.53
CA ALA A 304 -7.63 -9.79 -13.22
C ALA A 304 -8.52 -11.02 -13.23
N ASP A 305 -9.27 -11.22 -14.32
CA ASP A 305 -10.18 -12.36 -14.52
C ASP A 305 -9.55 -13.51 -15.30
N SER A 306 -8.28 -13.41 -15.69
CA SER A 306 -7.59 -14.46 -16.44
C SER A 306 -7.40 -15.71 -15.56
N PRO A 307 -7.92 -16.87 -15.97
CA PRO A 307 -7.87 -18.09 -15.16
C PRO A 307 -6.43 -18.46 -14.76
N GLY A 308 -6.21 -18.66 -13.48
CA GLY A 308 -4.92 -19.11 -12.94
C GLY A 308 -3.82 -18.04 -12.86
N MET A 309 -4.04 -16.83 -13.34
CA MET A 309 -3.07 -15.73 -13.27
C MET A 309 -3.15 -15.02 -11.94
N ALA A 310 -2.00 -14.87 -11.29
CA ALA A 310 -1.81 -14.08 -10.07
C ALA A 310 -1.09 -12.77 -10.41
N LEU A 311 -1.43 -11.69 -9.70
CA LEU A 311 -0.65 -10.47 -9.74
C LEU A 311 0.52 -10.58 -8.76
N TRP A 312 1.73 -10.51 -9.27
CA TRP A 312 2.95 -10.51 -8.48
C TRP A 312 3.50 -9.09 -8.33
N ARG A 313 3.97 -8.80 -7.13
CA ARG A 313 4.70 -7.58 -6.80
C ARG A 313 6.15 -7.93 -6.50
N LEU A 314 7.06 -7.44 -7.32
CA LEU A 314 8.50 -7.57 -7.12
C LEU A 314 9.03 -6.25 -6.55
N SER A 315 9.70 -6.32 -5.41
CA SER A 315 10.42 -5.20 -4.81
C SER A 315 11.91 -5.48 -4.94
N VAL A 316 12.59 -4.69 -5.76
CA VAL A 316 14.00 -4.90 -6.12
C VAL A 316 14.75 -3.56 -6.01
N PRO A 317 16.09 -3.54 -5.99
CA PRO A 317 16.84 -2.29 -6.14
C PRO A 317 16.49 -1.55 -7.44
N GLN A 318 16.51 -0.22 -7.41
CA GLN A 318 16.27 0.60 -8.62
C GLN A 318 17.22 0.25 -9.77
N THR A 319 18.42 -0.22 -9.43
CA THR A 319 19.47 -0.65 -10.36
C THR A 319 19.29 -2.06 -10.90
N ALA A 320 18.26 -2.80 -10.50
CA ALA A 320 18.02 -4.15 -10.99
C ALA A 320 17.84 -4.16 -12.52
N PRO A 321 18.49 -5.14 -13.23
CA PRO A 321 18.45 -5.20 -14.69
C PRO A 321 17.04 -5.55 -15.22
N VAL A 322 16.87 -5.49 -16.53
CA VAL A 322 15.72 -6.10 -17.22
C VAL A 322 15.73 -7.61 -16.92
N PHE A 323 14.56 -8.13 -16.51
CA PHE A 323 14.42 -9.56 -16.24
C PHE A 323 14.12 -10.33 -17.53
N ASN A 324 14.72 -11.50 -17.66
CA ASN A 324 14.38 -12.46 -18.70
C ASN A 324 13.16 -13.27 -18.22
N LEU A 325 11.96 -12.79 -18.57
CA LEU A 325 10.70 -13.38 -18.12
C LEU A 325 10.33 -14.60 -18.97
N PRO A 326 9.81 -15.69 -18.36
CA PRO A 326 9.19 -16.79 -19.10
C PRO A 326 8.03 -16.30 -19.97
N LEU A 327 7.70 -17.06 -21.02
CA LEU A 327 6.59 -16.73 -21.94
C LEU A 327 5.22 -16.76 -21.26
N SER A 328 5.09 -17.48 -20.13
CA SER A 328 3.90 -17.55 -19.28
C SER A 328 3.69 -16.30 -18.42
N VAL A 329 4.67 -15.37 -18.40
CA VAL A 329 4.65 -14.16 -17.59
C VAL A 329 4.39 -12.94 -18.47
N SER A 330 3.53 -12.03 -18.01
CA SER A 330 3.24 -10.80 -18.73
C SER A 330 4.47 -9.88 -18.83
N GLN A 331 4.42 -8.91 -19.77
CA GLN A 331 5.32 -7.77 -19.70
C GLN A 331 5.08 -7.00 -18.39
N PRO A 332 6.14 -6.43 -17.76
CA PRO A 332 5.98 -5.77 -16.48
C PRO A 332 5.36 -4.38 -16.60
N PHE A 333 4.67 -3.97 -15.53
CA PHE A 333 4.39 -2.58 -15.20
C PHE A 333 5.41 -2.15 -14.13
N ILE A 334 6.21 -1.13 -14.41
CA ILE A 334 7.38 -0.78 -13.58
C ILE A 334 7.19 0.60 -12.97
N GLU A 335 7.27 0.69 -11.66
CA GLU A 335 7.15 1.92 -10.88
C GLU A 335 8.39 2.16 -10.01
N TRP A 336 8.36 3.23 -9.20
CA TRP A 336 9.36 3.59 -8.21
C TRP A 336 10.77 3.63 -8.80
N HIS A 337 10.89 4.25 -9.97
CA HIS A 337 12.15 4.41 -10.69
C HIS A 337 12.86 3.07 -11.00
N GLY A 338 12.08 2.00 -11.20
CA GLY A 338 12.59 0.66 -11.49
C GLY A 338 12.53 -0.32 -10.32
N ALA A 339 12.26 0.16 -9.10
CA ALA A 339 12.32 -0.67 -7.89
C ALA A 339 11.07 -1.53 -7.65
N GLN A 340 9.91 -1.11 -8.12
CA GLN A 340 8.69 -1.91 -8.04
C GLN A 340 8.30 -2.38 -9.42
N ARG A 341 8.10 -3.70 -9.56
CA ARG A 341 7.68 -4.32 -10.81
C ARG A 341 6.47 -5.20 -10.57
N TRP A 342 5.44 -4.99 -11.35
CA TRP A 342 4.23 -5.78 -11.35
C TRP A 342 4.22 -6.70 -12.57
N ILE A 343 3.88 -7.95 -12.38
CA ILE A 343 3.73 -8.94 -13.45
C ILE A 343 2.52 -9.82 -13.16
N TRP A 344 1.85 -10.26 -14.21
CA TRP A 344 0.87 -11.32 -14.15
C TRP A 344 1.55 -12.63 -14.50
N ALA A 345 1.41 -13.63 -13.65
CA ALA A 345 2.00 -14.96 -13.86
C ALA A 345 1.22 -16.03 -13.10
N PRO A 346 1.19 -17.27 -13.59
CA PRO A 346 0.58 -18.37 -12.85
C PRO A 346 1.39 -18.69 -11.58
N LEU A 347 0.73 -19.23 -10.54
CA LEU A 347 1.39 -19.61 -9.28
C LEU A 347 2.47 -20.69 -9.47
N SER A 348 2.41 -21.47 -10.53
CA SER A 348 3.47 -22.43 -10.89
C SER A 348 4.83 -21.81 -11.15
N GLU A 349 4.87 -20.52 -11.51
CA GLU A 349 6.12 -19.75 -11.72
C GLU A 349 6.71 -19.18 -10.42
N ALA A 350 6.12 -19.46 -9.26
CA ALA A 350 6.53 -18.88 -7.98
C ALA A 350 8.02 -19.04 -7.67
N ALA A 351 8.57 -20.22 -7.92
CA ALA A 351 9.99 -20.48 -7.69
C ALA A 351 10.88 -19.62 -8.60
N THR A 352 10.59 -19.58 -9.90
CA THR A 352 11.31 -18.79 -10.90
C THR A 352 11.28 -17.30 -10.58
N ILE A 353 10.08 -16.76 -10.28
CA ILE A 353 9.86 -15.34 -9.98
C ILE A 353 10.61 -14.93 -8.71
N ARG A 354 10.53 -15.73 -7.65
CA ARG A 354 11.22 -15.46 -6.38
C ARG A 354 12.73 -15.56 -6.52
N GLN A 355 13.22 -16.56 -7.23
CA GLN A 355 14.64 -16.70 -7.50
C GLN A 355 15.18 -15.48 -8.28
N MET A 356 14.47 -15.05 -9.30
CA MET A 356 14.82 -13.88 -10.11
C MET A 356 14.87 -12.59 -9.28
N ALA A 357 13.86 -12.36 -8.43
CA ALA A 357 13.84 -11.21 -7.53
C ALA A 357 14.97 -11.27 -6.50
N SER A 358 15.20 -12.43 -5.89
CA SER A 358 16.28 -12.67 -4.92
C SER A 358 17.68 -12.49 -5.52
N ALA A 359 17.91 -12.99 -6.73
CA ALA A 359 19.17 -12.79 -7.45
C ALA A 359 19.45 -11.31 -7.74
N ALA A 360 18.41 -10.49 -7.85
CA ALA A 360 18.54 -9.04 -7.99
C ALA A 360 18.63 -8.30 -6.62
N GLY A 361 18.70 -9.02 -5.51
CA GLY A 361 18.74 -8.44 -4.15
C GLY A 361 17.39 -7.98 -3.62
N GLY A 362 16.30 -8.52 -4.13
CA GLY A 362 14.94 -8.16 -3.76
C GLY A 362 14.08 -9.35 -3.37
N GLN A 363 12.76 -9.15 -3.43
CA GLN A 363 11.76 -10.17 -3.10
C GLN A 363 10.52 -10.05 -3.99
N ALA A 364 9.74 -11.15 -4.07
CA ALA A 364 8.51 -11.20 -4.83
C ALA A 364 7.36 -11.74 -3.98
N THR A 365 6.22 -11.06 -4.01
CA THR A 365 5.01 -11.44 -3.29
C THR A 365 3.83 -11.65 -4.25
N VAL A 366 2.94 -12.58 -3.91
CA VAL A 366 1.66 -12.73 -4.60
C VAL A 366 0.74 -11.62 -4.08
N PHE A 367 0.57 -10.54 -4.84
CA PHE A 367 -0.24 -9.40 -4.40
C PHE A 367 -1.74 -9.66 -4.54
N ARG A 368 -2.15 -10.30 -5.64
CA ARG A 368 -3.53 -10.78 -5.81
C ARG A 368 -3.49 -12.24 -6.26
N ARG A 369 -4.18 -13.08 -5.51
CA ARG A 369 -4.34 -14.50 -5.88
C ARG A 369 -5.27 -14.64 -7.10
N PRO A 370 -5.10 -15.67 -7.91
CA PRO A 370 -6.02 -15.93 -9.03
C PRO A 370 -7.40 -16.28 -8.49
N GLN A 371 -8.45 -15.78 -9.15
CA GLN A 371 -9.85 -16.04 -8.74
C GLN A 371 -10.25 -17.51 -8.87
N LYS A 372 -9.66 -18.24 -9.82
CA LYS A 372 -9.99 -19.64 -10.17
C LYS A 372 -8.72 -20.49 -10.21
N ALA A 373 -8.07 -20.69 -9.09
CA ALA A 373 -6.99 -21.67 -8.99
C ALA A 373 -7.45 -22.90 -8.20
N SER A 374 -6.80 -24.05 -8.42
CA SER A 374 -7.06 -25.23 -7.59
C SER A 374 -6.69 -24.94 -6.13
N ALA A 375 -7.50 -25.43 -5.19
CA ALA A 375 -7.26 -25.24 -3.76
C ALA A 375 -5.84 -25.68 -3.34
N ALA A 376 -5.34 -26.78 -3.92
CA ALA A 376 -4.00 -27.29 -3.66
C ALA A 376 -2.89 -26.29 -4.05
N LEU A 377 -3.03 -25.59 -5.17
CA LEU A 377 -2.03 -24.60 -5.61
C LEU A 377 -2.04 -23.33 -4.72
N HIS A 378 -3.23 -22.95 -4.25
CA HIS A 378 -3.39 -21.85 -3.29
C HIS A 378 -2.72 -22.15 -1.95
N LEU A 379 -2.91 -23.36 -1.42
CA LEU A 379 -2.37 -23.75 -0.11
C LEU A 379 -0.84 -23.89 -0.14
N ASN A 380 -0.25 -24.27 -1.28
CA ASN A 380 1.19 -24.56 -1.39
C ASN A 380 2.03 -23.35 -1.82
N THR A 381 1.42 -22.23 -2.20
CA THR A 381 2.16 -21.03 -2.61
C THR A 381 1.93 -19.91 -1.60
N PRO A 382 2.87 -19.65 -0.67
CA PRO A 382 2.76 -18.52 0.27
C PRO A 382 2.62 -17.19 -0.46
N VAL A 383 1.90 -16.24 0.11
CA VAL A 383 1.78 -14.88 -0.42
C VAL A 383 3.12 -14.17 -0.35
N PHE A 384 3.73 -14.18 0.83
CA PHE A 384 5.00 -13.52 1.05
C PHE A 384 6.18 -14.43 0.71
N THR A 385 7.32 -13.83 0.41
CA THR A 385 8.58 -14.58 0.31
C THR A 385 8.89 -15.25 1.65
N PRO A 386 9.19 -16.54 1.70
CA PRO A 386 9.56 -17.21 2.94
C PRO A 386 10.72 -16.50 3.63
N LEU A 387 10.61 -16.33 4.94
CA LEU A 387 11.63 -15.68 5.76
C LEU A 387 12.84 -16.60 5.96
N ASP A 388 14.02 -16.02 6.04
CA ASP A 388 15.18 -16.74 6.54
C ASP A 388 15.05 -17.02 8.06
N PRO A 389 15.79 -17.97 8.61
CA PRO A 389 15.64 -18.38 10.02
C PRO A 389 15.88 -17.26 11.04
N VAL A 390 16.71 -16.25 10.70
CA VAL A 390 17.00 -15.11 11.58
C VAL A 390 15.80 -14.18 11.60
N GLN A 391 15.30 -13.82 10.43
CA GLN A 391 14.10 -12.98 10.29
C GLN A 391 12.88 -13.63 10.93
N GLN A 392 12.69 -14.95 10.75
CA GLN A 392 11.60 -15.70 11.37
C GLN A 392 11.66 -15.61 12.89
N ARG A 393 12.83 -15.85 13.49
CA ARG A 393 13.02 -15.77 14.95
C ARG A 393 12.73 -14.35 15.48
N ILE A 394 13.19 -13.31 14.79
CA ILE A 394 12.94 -11.91 15.17
C ILE A 394 11.43 -11.62 15.13
N GLN A 395 10.75 -12.00 14.06
CA GLN A 395 9.31 -11.76 13.93
C GLN A 395 8.50 -12.54 14.96
N GLN A 396 8.87 -13.79 15.27
CA GLN A 396 8.23 -14.56 16.33
C GLN A 396 8.43 -13.94 17.72
N ALA A 397 9.64 -13.43 18.01
CA ALA A 397 9.90 -12.73 19.26
C ALA A 397 9.07 -11.45 19.39
N LEU A 398 8.96 -10.66 18.32
CA LEU A 398 8.10 -9.48 18.28
C LEU A 398 6.63 -9.84 18.48
N LYS A 399 6.14 -10.87 17.78
CA LYS A 399 4.77 -11.37 17.97
C LYS A 399 4.51 -11.76 19.40
N HIS A 400 5.40 -12.55 20.00
CA HIS A 400 5.27 -12.98 21.40
C HIS A 400 5.29 -11.80 22.38
N GLU A 401 6.11 -10.78 22.14
CA GLU A 401 6.17 -9.61 23.00
C GLU A 401 4.89 -8.77 22.93
N PHE A 402 4.37 -8.51 21.75
CA PHE A 402 3.19 -7.67 21.57
C PHE A 402 1.86 -8.41 21.69
N ASP A 403 1.83 -9.70 21.36
CA ASP A 403 0.62 -10.51 21.36
C ASP A 403 0.92 -11.96 21.87
N PRO A 404 1.23 -12.13 23.15
CA PRO A 404 1.63 -13.42 23.71
C PRO A 404 0.52 -14.47 23.66
N ALA A 405 -0.75 -14.07 23.66
CA ALA A 405 -1.90 -14.97 23.54
C ALA A 405 -2.23 -15.36 22.08
N GLY A 406 -1.61 -14.70 21.09
CA GLY A 406 -1.83 -14.97 19.66
C GLY A 406 -3.22 -14.60 19.17
N ILE A 407 -3.85 -13.58 19.78
CA ILE A 407 -5.24 -13.20 19.48
C ILE A 407 -5.40 -12.37 18.19
N PHE A 408 -4.35 -11.72 17.70
CA PHE A 408 -4.44 -10.84 16.55
C PHE A 408 -3.95 -11.46 15.24
N GLY A 409 -4.79 -11.43 14.22
CA GLY A 409 -4.47 -11.75 12.83
C GLY A 409 -3.72 -13.09 12.66
N PRO A 410 -4.26 -14.21 13.16
CA PRO A 410 -3.57 -15.50 13.10
C PRO A 410 -3.20 -15.84 11.66
N ARG A 411 -1.96 -16.22 11.44
CA ARG A 411 -1.40 -16.60 10.14
C ARG A 411 -1.55 -15.53 9.04
N ARG A 412 -1.72 -14.24 9.39
CA ARG A 412 -1.93 -13.17 8.40
C ARG A 412 -0.69 -12.87 7.56
N LEU A 413 0.50 -12.91 8.17
CA LEU A 413 1.78 -12.63 7.50
C LEU A 413 2.56 -13.89 7.15
N ASN A 414 2.44 -14.92 7.95
CA ASN A 414 3.08 -16.22 7.72
C ASN A 414 2.42 -17.31 8.59
N ALA A 415 2.72 -18.57 8.29
CA ALA A 415 2.12 -19.72 8.94
C ALA A 415 2.49 -19.87 10.45
N HIS A 416 3.46 -19.09 10.93
CA HIS A 416 3.98 -19.19 12.29
C HIS A 416 3.48 -18.07 13.23
N PHE A 417 2.57 -17.23 12.75
CA PHE A 417 1.94 -16.15 13.54
C PHE A 417 0.55 -16.54 14.00
#